data_5979060f4638f0643454ff6bf3e46cac
#
_entry.id   5979060f4638f0643454ff6bf3e46cac
#
_cell.length_a   1.000
_cell.length_b   1.000
_cell.length_c   1.000
_cell.angle_alpha   90.00
_cell.angle_beta   90.00
_cell.angle_gamma   90.00
#
_symmetry.space_group_name_H-M   'P 1'
#
loop_
_entity.id
_entity.type
_entity.pdbx_description
1 polymer ?
#
loop_
_entity_poly.entity_id
_entity_poly.type
_entity_poly.pdbx_seq_one_letter_code
_entity_poly.pdbx_strand_id
1 'polypeptide(L)'
;MAENKILVEICCGSLEDAIEAEKGGADRVELCSALFLGGLTPSMGTIVEAKARLKIPFIAMVRPRGGGFCYTDVEMAVMERDTVAAREHGADGIVFGILNADGSIDEARCRRIRKLIGDRQAVFHRAFDVTPDPFRALDQLIDMGFTRLLTSGQEDTVPEGLPLIKRLIEYAGDRIEILPGGGIKLYNLRQVVEATGCKQIHLTAFKTQLDLSVRGRPFVTFGGALYPPEDQFQVADQSLVAQIVGTLK
;
A
#
# COMPACT_ATOMS: atom_id res chain seq x y z
N MET A 1 -12.81 29.03 5.25
CA MET A 1 -11.54 28.27 5.13
C MET A 1 -11.90 27.02 4.34
N ALA A 2 -11.25 26.73 3.21
CA ALA A 2 -11.51 25.48 2.50
C ALA A 2 -11.12 24.34 3.46
N GLU A 3 -12.07 23.49 3.80
CA GLU A 3 -11.78 22.25 4.52
C GLU A 3 -10.78 21.46 3.68
N ASN A 4 -9.58 21.21 4.21
CA ASN A 4 -8.58 20.40 3.55
C ASN A 4 -9.11 18.95 3.53
N LYS A 5 -9.69 18.55 2.39
CA LYS A 5 -10.16 17.18 2.17
C LYS A 5 -9.01 16.20 2.40
N ILE A 6 -9.18 15.24 3.30
CA ILE A 6 -8.24 14.14 3.51
C ILE A 6 -8.43 13.10 2.40
N LEU A 7 -7.36 12.77 1.68
CA LEU A 7 -7.38 11.73 0.65
C LEU A 7 -7.40 10.35 1.31
N VAL A 8 -8.31 9.51 0.88
CA VAL A 8 -8.46 8.13 1.36
C VAL A 8 -7.95 7.14 0.30
N GLU A 9 -6.88 6.42 0.63
CA GLU A 9 -6.35 5.32 -0.15
C GLU A 9 -6.73 3.99 0.49
N ILE A 10 -7.36 3.10 -0.28
CA ILE A 10 -7.72 1.76 0.17
C ILE A 10 -6.75 0.72 -0.38
N CYS A 11 -6.20 -0.12 0.51
CA CYS A 11 -5.39 -1.27 0.15
C CYS A 11 -6.31 -2.41 -0.33
N CYS A 12 -6.09 -2.88 -1.56
CA CYS A 12 -6.92 -3.84 -2.25
C CYS A 12 -6.10 -5.08 -2.63
N GLY A 13 -6.62 -6.26 -2.33
CA GLY A 13 -6.01 -7.56 -2.67
C GLY A 13 -6.51 -8.16 -3.97
N SER A 14 -7.52 -7.53 -4.58
CA SER A 14 -8.16 -7.97 -5.82
C SER A 14 -8.72 -6.79 -6.61
N LEU A 15 -9.11 -7.07 -7.86
CA LEU A 15 -9.82 -6.08 -8.68
C LEU A 15 -11.20 -5.76 -8.10
N GLU A 16 -11.89 -6.75 -7.56
CA GLU A 16 -13.21 -6.56 -6.94
C GLU A 16 -13.11 -5.61 -5.74
N ASP A 17 -12.07 -5.77 -4.89
CA ASP A 17 -11.81 -4.84 -3.79
C ASP A 17 -11.65 -3.40 -4.30
N ALA A 18 -10.89 -3.22 -5.39
CA ALA A 18 -10.65 -1.90 -5.95
C ALA A 18 -11.94 -1.24 -6.50
N ILE A 19 -12.80 -2.04 -7.13
CA ILE A 19 -14.12 -1.59 -7.62
C ILE A 19 -15.03 -1.20 -6.45
N GLU A 20 -15.09 -2.01 -5.40
CA GLU A 20 -15.92 -1.72 -4.22
C GLU A 20 -15.37 -0.52 -3.43
N ALA A 21 -14.04 -0.34 -3.36
CA ALA A 21 -13.42 0.84 -2.78
C ALA A 21 -13.79 2.12 -3.55
N GLU A 22 -13.73 2.10 -4.89
CA GLU A 22 -14.17 3.24 -5.71
C GLU A 22 -15.66 3.56 -5.51
N LYS A 23 -16.53 2.55 -5.51
CA LYS A 23 -17.97 2.73 -5.23
C LYS A 23 -18.22 3.31 -3.83
N GLY A 24 -17.37 2.98 -2.86
CA GLY A 24 -17.41 3.54 -1.51
C GLY A 24 -16.88 4.97 -1.41
N GLY A 25 -16.32 5.52 -2.50
CA GLY A 25 -15.83 6.88 -2.57
C GLY A 25 -14.36 7.06 -2.18
N ALA A 26 -13.56 6.01 -2.23
CA ALA A 26 -12.10 6.12 -2.12
C ALA A 26 -11.54 7.06 -3.19
N ASP A 27 -10.49 7.81 -2.84
CA ASP A 27 -9.86 8.74 -3.77
C ASP A 27 -8.74 8.07 -4.58
N ARG A 28 -8.20 6.96 -4.08
CA ARG A 28 -7.13 6.16 -4.70
C ARG A 28 -7.16 4.73 -4.13
N VAL A 29 -6.62 3.79 -4.86
CA VAL A 29 -6.40 2.42 -4.36
C VAL A 29 -4.94 2.02 -4.54
N GLU A 30 -4.42 1.23 -3.60
CA GLU A 30 -3.21 0.45 -3.78
C GLU A 30 -3.62 -0.96 -4.18
N LEU A 31 -3.16 -1.44 -5.33
CA LEU A 31 -3.52 -2.74 -5.89
C LEU A 31 -2.42 -3.76 -5.63
N CYS A 32 -2.75 -4.78 -4.87
CA CYS A 32 -1.87 -5.87 -4.45
C CYS A 32 -2.47 -7.22 -4.82
N SER A 33 -1.73 -8.27 -4.51
CA SER A 33 -2.22 -9.64 -4.30
C SER A 33 -1.72 -10.15 -2.95
N ALA A 34 -2.22 -11.27 -2.47
CA ALA A 34 -1.72 -11.97 -1.29
C ALA A 34 -1.49 -11.05 -0.06
N LEU A 35 -2.50 -10.28 0.34
CA LEU A 35 -2.40 -9.31 1.44
C LEU A 35 -2.01 -9.94 2.77
N PHE A 36 -2.32 -11.22 3.00
CA PHE A 36 -1.86 -12.00 4.16
C PHE A 36 -0.33 -12.18 4.21
N LEU A 37 0.39 -11.96 3.10
CA LEU A 37 1.85 -11.88 3.03
C LEU A 37 2.36 -10.42 3.09
N GLY A 38 1.48 -9.47 3.37
CA GLY A 38 1.78 -8.05 3.39
C GLY A 38 1.71 -7.37 2.02
N GLY A 39 1.01 -7.98 1.05
CA GLY A 39 0.87 -7.48 -0.31
C GLY A 39 2.03 -7.87 -1.23
N LEU A 40 1.70 -8.49 -2.35
CA LEU A 40 2.64 -8.87 -3.42
C LEU A 40 2.20 -8.22 -4.73
N THR A 41 3.06 -8.32 -5.76
CA THR A 41 2.74 -7.86 -7.12
C THR A 41 1.42 -8.48 -7.61
N PRO A 42 0.43 -7.68 -8.05
CA PRO A 42 -0.80 -8.20 -8.64
C PRO A 42 -0.50 -8.84 -10.01
N SER A 43 -1.36 -9.75 -10.45
CA SER A 43 -1.23 -10.32 -11.78
C SER A 43 -1.39 -9.26 -12.87
N MET A 44 -0.78 -9.48 -14.02
CA MET A 44 -0.93 -8.58 -15.18
C MET A 44 -2.41 -8.44 -15.59
N GLY A 45 -3.20 -9.54 -15.54
CA GLY A 45 -4.63 -9.48 -15.81
C GLY A 45 -5.36 -8.55 -14.87
N THR A 46 -5.01 -8.54 -13.57
CA THR A 46 -5.59 -7.63 -12.59
C THR A 46 -5.26 -6.16 -12.92
N ILE A 47 -4.04 -5.86 -13.32
CA ILE A 47 -3.61 -4.49 -13.69
C ILE A 47 -4.36 -3.98 -14.93
N VAL A 48 -4.43 -4.80 -15.99
CA VAL A 48 -5.13 -4.46 -17.24
C VAL A 48 -6.61 -4.20 -16.99
N GLU A 49 -7.28 -5.09 -16.26
CA GLU A 49 -8.70 -4.94 -15.93
C GLU A 49 -8.96 -3.77 -14.97
N ALA A 50 -8.04 -3.49 -14.05
CA ALA A 50 -8.14 -2.31 -13.19
C ALA A 50 -8.12 -1.03 -14.02
N LYS A 51 -7.19 -0.91 -14.98
CA LYS A 51 -7.14 0.25 -15.87
C LYS A 51 -8.39 0.43 -16.72
N ALA A 52 -8.99 -0.67 -17.15
CA ALA A 52 -10.21 -0.64 -17.97
C ALA A 52 -11.46 -0.24 -17.17
N ARG A 53 -11.50 -0.49 -15.85
CA ARG A 53 -12.72 -0.37 -15.03
C ARG A 53 -12.71 0.77 -14.04
N LEU A 54 -11.55 1.10 -13.45
CA LEU A 54 -11.44 2.15 -12.45
C LEU A 54 -11.36 3.54 -13.08
N LYS A 55 -12.00 4.49 -12.44
CA LYS A 55 -11.93 5.93 -12.76
C LYS A 55 -10.99 6.67 -11.83
N ILE A 56 -10.75 6.14 -10.63
CA ILE A 56 -9.80 6.68 -9.67
C ILE A 56 -8.39 6.12 -9.94
N PRO A 57 -7.33 6.83 -9.53
CA PRO A 57 -5.96 6.34 -9.67
C PRO A 57 -5.73 5.05 -8.89
N PHE A 58 -4.89 4.16 -9.45
CA PHE A 58 -4.39 3.00 -8.73
C PHE A 58 -2.87 2.92 -8.74
N ILE A 59 -2.30 2.57 -7.60
CA ILE A 59 -0.87 2.35 -7.39
C ILE A 59 -0.63 0.84 -7.35
N ALA A 60 0.20 0.31 -8.25
CA ALA A 60 0.48 -1.12 -8.30
C ALA A 60 1.65 -1.49 -7.38
N MET A 61 1.46 -2.50 -6.54
CA MET A 61 2.53 -3.08 -5.73
C MET A 61 3.54 -3.81 -6.63
N VAL A 62 4.83 -3.56 -6.40
CA VAL A 62 5.93 -4.34 -6.96
C VAL A 62 6.73 -4.95 -5.82
N ARG A 63 6.40 -6.18 -5.46
CA ARG A 63 7.01 -6.97 -4.40
C ARG A 63 6.93 -8.44 -4.78
N PRO A 64 8.06 -9.11 -5.07
CA PRO A 64 8.06 -10.44 -5.69
C PRO A 64 7.74 -11.57 -4.70
N ARG A 65 7.88 -11.34 -3.39
CA ARG A 65 7.64 -12.34 -2.34
C ARG A 65 7.34 -11.70 -0.98
N GLY A 66 6.81 -12.48 -0.07
CA GLY A 66 6.70 -12.12 1.35
C GLY A 66 8.05 -12.09 2.07
N GLY A 67 8.03 -11.77 3.37
CA GLY A 67 9.22 -11.58 4.20
C GLY A 67 9.86 -10.21 4.02
N GLY A 68 11.16 -10.09 4.33
CA GLY A 68 11.91 -8.83 4.29
C GLY A 68 12.15 -8.28 2.88
N PHE A 69 12.89 -7.18 2.82
CA PHE A 69 13.00 -6.32 1.63
C PHE A 69 14.41 -6.29 1.01
N CYS A 70 15.28 -7.22 1.45
CA CYS A 70 16.59 -7.42 0.84
C CYS A 70 16.47 -8.50 -0.24
N TYR A 71 16.55 -8.12 -1.50
CA TYR A 71 16.26 -8.99 -2.64
C TYR A 71 17.54 -9.48 -3.34
N THR A 72 17.46 -10.67 -3.95
CA THR A 72 18.51 -11.21 -4.84
C THR A 72 18.49 -10.50 -6.19
N ASP A 73 19.53 -10.69 -7.00
CA ASP A 73 19.56 -10.13 -8.37
C ASP A 73 18.47 -10.72 -9.27
N VAL A 74 18.09 -11.99 -9.04
CA VAL A 74 16.97 -12.63 -9.76
C VAL A 74 15.64 -11.97 -9.41
N GLU A 75 15.40 -11.72 -8.12
CA GLU A 75 14.20 -11.01 -7.66
C GLU A 75 14.16 -9.57 -8.17
N MET A 76 15.31 -8.90 -8.20
CA MET A 76 15.41 -7.56 -8.80
C MET A 76 15.05 -7.55 -10.27
N ALA A 77 15.52 -8.54 -11.04
CA ALA A 77 15.15 -8.64 -12.46
C ALA A 77 13.64 -8.85 -12.66
N VAL A 78 12.96 -9.57 -11.76
CA VAL A 78 11.50 -9.70 -11.75
C VAL A 78 10.84 -8.34 -11.44
N MET A 79 11.27 -7.66 -10.38
CA MET A 79 10.73 -6.36 -9.99
C MET A 79 10.87 -5.30 -11.10
N GLU A 80 11.98 -5.30 -11.82
CA GLU A 80 12.19 -4.40 -12.96
C GLU A 80 11.19 -4.66 -14.09
N ARG A 81 10.94 -5.93 -14.43
CA ARG A 81 9.95 -6.33 -15.44
C ARG A 81 8.53 -5.99 -14.99
N ASP A 82 8.18 -6.30 -13.74
CA ASP A 82 6.87 -5.97 -13.17
C ASP A 82 6.63 -4.46 -13.19
N THR A 83 7.65 -3.65 -12.85
CA THR A 83 7.56 -2.18 -12.89
C THR A 83 7.26 -1.66 -14.29
N VAL A 84 8.00 -2.14 -15.30
CA VAL A 84 7.79 -1.73 -16.69
C VAL A 84 6.40 -2.16 -17.16
N ALA A 85 6.02 -3.40 -16.90
CA ALA A 85 4.75 -3.94 -17.32
C ALA A 85 3.57 -3.21 -16.66
N ALA A 86 3.62 -2.96 -15.34
CA ALA A 86 2.56 -2.22 -14.65
C ALA A 86 2.40 -0.79 -15.19
N ARG A 87 3.53 -0.08 -15.41
CA ARG A 87 3.52 1.26 -16.02
C ARG A 87 2.92 1.26 -17.42
N GLU A 88 3.33 0.34 -18.30
CA GLU A 88 2.88 0.26 -19.68
C GLU A 88 1.39 -0.12 -19.79
N HIS A 89 0.88 -0.89 -18.83
CA HIS A 89 -0.52 -1.26 -18.75
C HIS A 89 -1.38 -0.30 -17.91
N GLY A 90 -0.83 0.87 -17.58
CA GLY A 90 -1.64 2.01 -17.16
C GLY A 90 -1.74 2.22 -15.66
N ALA A 91 -0.91 1.60 -14.83
CA ALA A 91 -0.79 1.98 -13.43
C ALA A 91 -0.41 3.46 -13.28
N ASP A 92 -1.08 4.19 -12.41
CA ASP A 92 -0.84 5.61 -12.17
C ASP A 92 0.38 5.84 -11.28
N GLY A 93 0.83 4.79 -10.59
CA GLY A 93 2.05 4.76 -9.81
C GLY A 93 2.47 3.35 -9.44
N ILE A 94 3.67 3.25 -8.89
CA ILE A 94 4.27 2.01 -8.41
C ILE A 94 4.66 2.20 -6.94
N VAL A 95 4.31 1.22 -6.10
CA VAL A 95 4.74 1.16 -4.72
C VAL A 95 5.72 -0.01 -4.54
N PHE A 96 6.87 0.27 -3.93
CA PHE A 96 7.93 -0.70 -3.69
C PHE A 96 8.84 -0.25 -2.54
N GLY A 97 9.79 -1.09 -2.14
CA GLY A 97 10.85 -0.72 -1.19
C GLY A 97 11.92 -1.79 -1.17
N ILE A 98 13.19 -1.37 -1.18
CA ILE A 98 14.36 -2.24 -1.27
C ILE A 98 15.36 -1.80 -0.21
N LEU A 99 15.78 -2.75 0.62
CA LEU A 99 16.74 -2.53 1.70
C LEU A 99 17.98 -3.40 1.51
N ASN A 100 19.08 -2.94 2.09
CA ASN A 100 20.27 -3.72 2.35
C ASN A 100 20.05 -4.69 3.53
N ALA A 101 20.99 -5.60 3.74
CA ALA A 101 20.92 -6.56 4.86
C ALA A 101 20.98 -5.90 6.25
N ASP A 102 21.51 -4.68 6.34
CA ASP A 102 21.57 -3.87 7.56
C ASP A 102 20.30 -3.02 7.80
N GLY A 103 19.30 -3.14 6.94
CA GLY A 103 18.05 -2.39 7.00
C GLY A 103 18.12 -0.99 6.37
N SER A 104 19.28 -0.52 5.92
CA SER A 104 19.39 0.74 5.19
C SER A 104 18.77 0.64 3.79
N ILE A 105 18.35 1.78 3.21
CA ILE A 105 17.81 1.80 1.84
C ILE A 105 18.90 1.42 0.83
N ASP A 106 18.62 0.44 -0.06
CA ASP A 106 19.47 0.15 -1.22
C ASP A 106 19.20 1.22 -2.30
N GLU A 107 19.91 2.35 -2.18
CA GLU A 107 19.73 3.46 -3.12
C GLU A 107 19.98 3.08 -4.57
N ALA A 108 21.00 2.25 -4.82
CA ALA A 108 21.37 1.90 -6.19
C ALA A 108 20.22 1.15 -6.90
N ARG A 109 19.63 0.18 -6.21
CA ARG A 109 18.49 -0.60 -6.72
C ARG A 109 17.21 0.23 -6.74
N CYS A 110 16.97 1.05 -5.72
CA CYS A 110 15.83 1.97 -5.69
C CYS A 110 15.87 2.95 -6.87
N ARG A 111 17.02 3.56 -7.18
CA ARG A 111 17.18 4.47 -8.34
C ARG A 111 16.92 3.76 -9.66
N ARG A 112 17.30 2.47 -9.81
CA ARG A 112 17.00 1.68 -11.01
C ARG A 112 15.48 1.53 -11.21
N ILE A 113 14.75 1.09 -10.19
CA ILE A 113 13.28 0.99 -10.25
C ILE A 113 12.65 2.37 -10.47
N ARG A 114 13.09 3.40 -9.72
CA ARG A 114 12.57 4.77 -9.87
C ARG A 114 12.69 5.30 -11.30
N LYS A 115 13.81 5.01 -11.97
CA LYS A 115 14.02 5.36 -13.38
C LYS A 115 13.02 4.65 -14.31
N LEU A 116 12.69 3.39 -14.06
CA LEU A 116 11.73 2.63 -14.85
C LEU A 116 10.28 3.11 -14.66
N ILE A 117 9.96 3.69 -13.51
CA ILE A 117 8.63 4.28 -13.22
C ILE A 117 8.38 5.51 -14.10
N GLY A 118 9.42 6.26 -14.45
CA GLY A 118 9.29 7.46 -15.29
C GLY A 118 8.49 8.55 -14.62
N ASP A 119 7.50 9.12 -15.31
CA ASP A 119 6.68 10.24 -14.83
C ASP A 119 5.55 9.83 -13.87
N ARG A 120 5.38 8.53 -13.65
CA ARG A 120 4.34 8.03 -12.74
C ARG A 120 4.74 8.23 -11.28
N GLN A 121 3.76 8.14 -10.39
CA GLN A 121 3.99 8.24 -8.95
C GLN A 121 4.89 7.10 -8.46
N ALA A 122 5.89 7.43 -7.65
CA ALA A 122 6.74 6.46 -6.99
C ALA A 122 6.48 6.52 -5.48
N VAL A 123 6.05 5.40 -4.91
CA VAL A 123 5.73 5.29 -3.49
C VAL A 123 6.69 4.32 -2.83
N PHE A 124 7.29 4.71 -1.71
CA PHE A 124 8.06 3.79 -0.88
C PHE A 124 7.14 3.23 0.20
N HIS A 125 7.05 1.91 0.30
CA HIS A 125 6.15 1.24 1.23
C HIS A 125 6.77 1.07 2.63
N ARG A 126 6.10 0.31 3.51
CA ARG A 126 6.48 0.08 4.91
C ARG A 126 7.85 -0.60 5.14
N ALA A 127 8.64 -0.89 4.11
CA ALA A 127 10.05 -1.19 4.27
C ALA A 127 10.79 -0.06 5.01
N PHE A 128 10.29 1.17 4.91
CA PHE A 128 10.77 2.30 5.69
C PHE A 128 10.69 2.07 7.21
N ASP A 129 9.67 1.35 7.67
CA ASP A 129 9.41 1.18 9.09
C ASP A 129 10.47 0.31 9.81
N VAL A 130 11.35 -0.35 9.06
CA VAL A 130 12.47 -1.12 9.62
C VAL A 130 13.84 -0.50 9.33
N THR A 131 13.89 0.74 8.82
CA THR A 131 15.15 1.44 8.59
C THR A 131 15.77 1.92 9.91
N PRO A 132 17.11 1.93 10.04
CA PRO A 132 17.76 2.29 11.30
C PRO A 132 17.67 3.78 11.65
N ASP A 133 17.54 4.65 10.65
CA ASP A 133 17.43 6.11 10.82
C ASP A 133 16.33 6.66 9.89
N PRO A 134 15.16 7.01 10.42
CA PRO A 134 14.03 7.43 9.62
C PRO A 134 14.23 8.77 8.92
N PHE A 135 14.99 9.70 9.49
CA PHE A 135 15.21 11.00 8.85
C PHE A 135 16.21 10.91 7.71
N ARG A 136 17.28 10.14 7.90
CA ARG A 136 18.22 9.83 6.83
C ARG A 136 17.52 9.07 5.69
N ALA A 137 16.71 8.08 6.02
CA ALA A 137 15.93 7.34 5.03
C ALA A 137 14.97 8.26 4.26
N LEU A 138 14.30 9.19 4.95
CA LEU A 138 13.41 10.17 4.32
C LEU A 138 14.16 11.10 3.37
N ASP A 139 15.33 11.62 3.75
CA ASP A 139 16.16 12.43 2.86
C ASP A 139 16.59 11.67 1.61
N GLN A 140 17.00 10.40 1.75
CA GLN A 140 17.34 9.53 0.61
C GLN A 140 16.15 9.37 -0.36
N LEU A 141 14.92 9.19 0.17
CA LEU A 141 13.71 9.07 -0.67
C LEU A 141 13.40 10.39 -1.40
N ILE A 142 13.55 11.51 -0.73
CA ILE A 142 13.39 12.84 -1.34
C ILE A 142 14.41 13.03 -2.48
N ASP A 143 15.68 12.75 -2.24
CA ASP A 143 16.76 12.88 -3.22
C ASP A 143 16.59 11.94 -4.44
N MET A 144 15.97 10.79 -4.23
CA MET A 144 15.62 9.86 -5.31
C MET A 144 14.35 10.27 -6.08
N GLY A 145 13.62 11.28 -5.62
CA GLY A 145 12.40 11.76 -6.25
C GLY A 145 11.20 10.84 -6.05
N PHE A 146 11.08 10.21 -4.87
CA PHE A 146 9.83 9.57 -4.51
C PHE A 146 8.74 10.61 -4.28
N THR A 147 7.53 10.30 -4.71
CA THR A 147 6.38 11.19 -4.55
C THR A 147 5.72 11.01 -3.19
N ARG A 148 5.83 9.80 -2.62
CA ARG A 148 5.12 9.45 -1.37
C ARG A 148 5.87 8.40 -0.56
N LEU A 149 5.72 8.48 0.76
CA LEU A 149 6.18 7.50 1.74
C LEU A 149 5.00 6.94 2.52
N LEU A 150 4.76 5.63 2.43
CA LEU A 150 3.81 4.89 3.26
C LEU A 150 4.53 4.38 4.52
N THR A 151 4.03 4.76 5.70
CA THR A 151 4.67 4.41 6.97
C THR A 151 3.66 4.25 8.11
N SER A 152 3.97 3.40 9.07
CA SER A 152 3.31 3.35 10.37
C SER A 152 4.08 4.09 11.47
N GLY A 153 5.15 4.81 11.12
CA GLY A 153 5.99 5.53 12.07
C GLY A 153 6.99 4.65 12.80
N GLN A 154 7.51 3.61 12.12
CA GLN A 154 8.45 2.60 12.66
C GLN A 154 7.88 1.80 13.84
N GLU A 155 6.56 1.73 13.95
CA GLU A 155 5.85 0.93 14.94
C GLU A 155 4.96 -0.10 14.23
N ASP A 156 4.39 -1.03 14.98
CA ASP A 156 3.50 -2.05 14.42
C ASP A 156 2.27 -1.41 13.78
N THR A 157 1.71 -0.40 14.44
CA THR A 157 0.54 0.34 13.98
C THR A 157 0.74 1.86 14.03
N VAL A 158 -0.01 2.57 13.18
CA VAL A 158 -0.02 4.06 13.15
C VAL A 158 -0.37 4.70 14.49
N PRO A 159 -1.36 4.22 15.29
CA PRO A 159 -1.61 4.77 16.62
C PRO A 159 -0.39 4.80 17.55
N GLU A 160 0.49 3.83 17.44
CA GLU A 160 1.74 3.76 18.21
C GLU A 160 2.79 4.70 17.63
N GLY A 161 2.86 4.81 16.30
CA GLY A 161 3.83 5.62 15.56
C GLY A 161 3.46 7.10 15.38
N LEU A 162 2.34 7.59 15.95
CA LEU A 162 1.88 8.99 15.79
C LEU A 162 2.97 10.04 16.04
N PRO A 163 3.82 9.92 17.09
CA PRO A 163 4.83 10.94 17.36
C PRO A 163 5.87 11.06 16.26
N LEU A 164 6.31 9.92 15.68
CA LEU A 164 7.28 9.94 14.59
C LEU A 164 6.63 10.40 13.29
N ILE A 165 5.42 9.93 12.96
CA ILE A 165 4.69 10.35 11.75
C ILE A 165 4.52 11.87 11.71
N LYS A 166 4.11 12.49 12.83
CA LYS A 166 4.00 13.95 12.93
C LYS A 166 5.32 14.64 12.60
N ARG A 167 6.43 14.18 13.21
CA ARG A 167 7.76 14.72 12.96
C ARG A 167 8.22 14.54 11.51
N LEU A 168 7.90 13.40 10.91
CA LEU A 168 8.19 13.15 9.48
C LEU A 168 7.42 14.10 8.57
N ILE A 169 6.14 14.36 8.86
CA ILE A 169 5.32 15.31 8.11
C ILE A 169 5.89 16.74 8.22
N GLU A 170 6.20 17.18 9.44
CA GLU A 170 6.80 18.49 9.69
C GLU A 170 8.17 18.63 8.98
N TYR A 171 9.01 17.60 9.05
CA TYR A 171 10.33 17.58 8.43
C TYR A 171 10.25 17.51 6.88
N ALA A 172 9.36 16.70 6.35
CA ALA A 172 9.17 16.56 4.91
C ALA A 172 8.70 17.87 4.24
N GLY A 173 7.81 18.61 4.90
CA GLY A 173 7.13 19.75 4.30
C GLY A 173 6.43 19.34 3.01
N ASP A 174 6.68 20.05 1.93
CA ASP A 174 6.12 19.76 0.60
C ASP A 174 7.07 18.94 -0.31
N ARG A 175 8.21 18.43 0.24
CA ARG A 175 9.22 17.70 -0.57
C ARG A 175 8.81 16.28 -0.93
N ILE A 176 8.00 15.63 -0.09
CA ILE A 176 7.45 14.29 -0.28
C ILE A 176 6.18 14.17 0.55
N GLU A 177 5.18 13.46 0.03
CA GLU A 177 3.95 13.21 0.78
C GLU A 177 4.13 12.06 1.79
N ILE A 178 3.73 12.27 3.04
CA ILE A 178 3.69 11.21 4.06
C ILE A 178 2.27 10.62 4.09
N LEU A 179 2.19 9.31 3.92
CA LEU A 179 0.95 8.54 3.90
C LEU A 179 0.93 7.58 5.11
N PRO A 180 0.27 7.94 6.22
CA PRO A 180 0.10 7.01 7.34
C PRO A 180 -0.68 5.77 6.92
N GLY A 181 -0.16 4.56 7.25
CA GLY A 181 -0.83 3.30 6.96
C GLY A 181 -0.33 2.15 7.83
N GLY A 182 -1.27 1.31 8.28
CA GLY A 182 -1.06 0.21 9.22
C GLY A 182 -1.88 0.40 10.49
N GLY A 183 -2.89 -0.44 10.72
CA GLY A 183 -3.72 -0.39 11.92
C GLY A 183 -4.72 0.78 12.01
N ILE A 184 -4.89 1.56 10.94
CA ILE A 184 -5.94 2.60 10.88
C ILE A 184 -7.29 1.91 10.69
N LYS A 185 -8.26 2.26 11.55
CA LYS A 185 -9.62 1.76 11.58
C LYS A 185 -10.60 2.92 11.80
N LEU A 186 -11.87 2.70 11.52
CA LEU A 186 -12.90 3.74 11.67
C LEU A 186 -12.88 4.42 13.06
N TYR A 187 -12.63 3.63 14.12
CA TYR A 187 -12.65 4.15 15.50
C TYR A 187 -11.46 5.04 15.89
N ASN A 188 -10.29 4.90 15.22
CA ASN A 188 -9.09 5.70 15.51
C ASN A 188 -8.77 6.74 14.42
N LEU A 189 -9.56 6.78 13.35
CA LEU A 189 -9.33 7.56 12.14
C LEU A 189 -9.15 9.06 12.43
N ARG A 190 -10.08 9.67 13.17
CA ARG A 190 -10.01 11.09 13.53
C ARG A 190 -8.80 11.40 14.39
N GLN A 191 -8.50 10.56 15.37
CA GLN A 191 -7.30 10.70 16.21
C GLN A 191 -6.03 10.73 15.37
N VAL A 192 -5.89 9.83 14.38
CA VAL A 192 -4.73 9.80 13.49
C VAL A 192 -4.57 11.10 12.72
N VAL A 193 -5.64 11.58 12.10
CA VAL A 193 -5.62 12.82 11.31
C VAL A 193 -5.31 14.03 12.17
N GLU A 194 -5.98 14.18 13.31
CA GLU A 194 -5.81 15.31 14.23
C GLU A 194 -4.40 15.33 14.87
N ALA A 195 -3.90 14.16 15.29
CA ALA A 195 -2.59 14.08 15.94
C ALA A 195 -1.41 14.31 14.97
N THR A 196 -1.54 13.88 13.72
CA THR A 196 -0.45 13.95 12.74
C THR A 196 -0.53 15.16 11.81
N GLY A 197 -1.74 15.68 11.56
CA GLY A 197 -1.99 16.70 10.54
C GLY A 197 -1.81 16.17 9.10
N CYS A 198 -1.89 14.85 8.89
CA CYS A 198 -1.74 14.24 7.58
C CYS A 198 -2.84 14.68 6.63
N LYS A 199 -2.52 14.77 5.33
CA LYS A 199 -3.46 15.13 4.26
C LYS A 199 -4.03 13.90 3.54
N GLN A 200 -3.58 12.72 3.90
CA GLN A 200 -4.00 11.44 3.31
C GLN A 200 -3.77 10.28 4.29
N ILE A 201 -4.52 9.20 4.08
CA ILE A 201 -4.43 7.97 4.89
C ILE A 201 -4.51 6.74 4.01
N HIS A 202 -3.88 5.65 4.46
CA HIS A 202 -3.92 4.33 3.83
C HIS A 202 -4.45 3.29 4.80
N LEU A 203 -5.47 2.54 4.41
CA LEU A 203 -6.08 1.52 5.25
C LEU A 203 -6.78 0.42 4.45
N THR A 204 -7.17 -0.64 5.16
CA THR A 204 -8.04 -1.71 4.65
C THR A 204 -9.47 -1.56 5.18
N ALA A 205 -10.45 -1.94 4.37
CA ALA A 205 -11.87 -1.93 4.74
C ALA A 205 -12.52 -3.23 4.23
N PHE A 206 -12.35 -4.34 4.96
CA PHE A 206 -12.78 -5.66 4.53
C PHE A 206 -13.98 -6.20 5.29
N LYS A 207 -14.74 -7.04 4.61
CA LYS A 207 -15.71 -8.00 5.16
C LYS A 207 -15.35 -9.41 4.70
N THR A 208 -15.79 -10.42 5.45
CA THR A 208 -15.64 -11.82 5.07
C THR A 208 -16.74 -12.22 4.09
N GLN A 209 -16.37 -12.89 3.01
CA GLN A 209 -17.26 -13.49 2.03
C GLN A 209 -17.09 -15.01 2.04
N LEU A 210 -18.20 -15.74 1.94
CA LEU A 210 -18.19 -17.21 1.87
C LEU A 210 -17.97 -17.67 0.45
N ASP A 211 -17.11 -18.68 0.28
CA ASP A 211 -17.00 -19.48 -0.94
C ASP A 211 -17.57 -20.88 -0.66
N LEU A 212 -18.66 -21.19 -1.35
CA LEU A 212 -19.39 -22.43 -1.14
C LEU A 212 -18.79 -23.63 -1.89
N SER A 213 -17.83 -23.40 -2.78
CA SER A 213 -17.28 -24.42 -3.69
C SER A 213 -16.53 -25.53 -2.95
N VAL A 214 -15.96 -25.24 -1.77
CA VAL A 214 -15.17 -26.19 -0.98
C VAL A 214 -15.99 -26.97 0.08
N ARG A 215 -17.27 -26.64 0.26
CA ARG A 215 -18.12 -27.26 1.30
C ARG A 215 -18.25 -28.77 1.19
N GLY A 216 -18.11 -29.34 -0.01
CA GLY A 216 -18.17 -30.80 -0.22
C GLY A 216 -16.98 -31.57 0.36
N ARG A 217 -15.87 -30.89 0.68
CA ARG A 217 -14.62 -31.47 1.20
C ARG A 217 -13.91 -30.54 2.18
N PRO A 218 -14.51 -30.18 3.31
CA PRO A 218 -14.01 -29.12 4.20
C PRO A 218 -12.68 -29.47 4.91
N PHE A 219 -12.24 -30.73 4.82
CA PHE A 219 -10.97 -31.18 5.38
C PHE A 219 -9.79 -31.09 4.39
N VAL A 220 -10.04 -30.69 3.14
CA VAL A 220 -8.98 -30.44 2.14
C VAL A 220 -8.59 -28.97 2.23
N THR A 221 -7.29 -28.71 2.50
CA THR A 221 -6.74 -27.37 2.63
C THR A 221 -5.66 -27.13 1.58
N PHE A 222 -5.59 -25.91 1.05
CA PHE A 222 -4.64 -25.53 0.01
C PHE A 222 -3.60 -24.52 0.52
N GLY A 223 -3.94 -23.72 1.54
CA GLY A 223 -3.12 -22.61 2.02
C GLY A 223 -2.19 -22.92 3.19
N GLY A 224 -2.22 -24.14 3.73
CA GLY A 224 -1.45 -24.53 4.93
C GLY A 224 -2.05 -23.97 6.23
N ALA A 225 -1.34 -24.18 7.36
CA ALA A 225 -1.88 -23.97 8.71
C ALA A 225 -2.10 -22.50 9.13
N LEU A 226 -1.60 -21.53 8.36
CA LEU A 226 -1.68 -20.10 8.69
C LEU A 226 -2.84 -19.36 8.04
N TYR A 227 -3.69 -20.06 7.28
CA TYR A 227 -4.73 -19.42 6.46
C TYR A 227 -6.11 -19.57 7.05
N PRO A 228 -7.03 -18.65 6.72
CA PRO A 228 -8.44 -18.80 7.05
C PRO A 228 -8.99 -20.09 6.43
N PRO A 229 -10.15 -20.57 6.92
CA PRO A 229 -10.86 -21.66 6.27
C PRO A 229 -11.01 -21.44 4.77
N GLU A 230 -10.91 -22.52 3.98
CA GLU A 230 -10.96 -22.43 2.52
C GLU A 230 -12.33 -22.00 1.98
N ASP A 231 -13.37 -22.00 2.82
CA ASP A 231 -14.75 -21.61 2.47
C ASP A 231 -15.04 -20.13 2.70
N GLN A 232 -14.02 -19.31 2.98
CA GLN A 232 -14.19 -17.87 3.17
C GLN A 232 -12.94 -17.08 2.75
N PHE A 233 -13.17 -15.84 2.30
CA PHE A 233 -12.12 -14.89 1.93
C PHE A 233 -12.52 -13.45 2.27
N GLN A 234 -11.58 -12.54 2.28
CA GLN A 234 -11.81 -11.12 2.54
C GLN A 234 -12.11 -10.39 1.22
N VAL A 235 -13.11 -9.52 1.27
CA VAL A 235 -13.41 -8.56 0.18
C VAL A 235 -13.59 -7.16 0.76
N ALA A 236 -13.33 -6.13 -0.04
CA ALA A 236 -13.59 -4.76 0.39
C ALA A 236 -15.09 -4.54 0.65
N ASP A 237 -15.39 -3.85 1.74
CA ASP A 237 -16.75 -3.47 2.13
C ASP A 237 -17.03 -2.04 1.69
N GLN A 238 -17.78 -1.87 0.61
CA GLN A 238 -18.20 -0.56 0.09
C GLN A 238 -18.83 0.33 1.18
N SER A 239 -19.65 -0.24 2.06
CA SER A 239 -20.32 0.53 3.12
C SER A 239 -19.34 1.04 4.16
N LEU A 240 -18.34 0.22 4.53
CA LEU A 240 -17.29 0.64 5.45
C LEU A 240 -16.37 1.70 4.80
N VAL A 241 -16.04 1.56 3.53
CA VAL A 241 -15.29 2.59 2.78
C VAL A 241 -16.07 3.91 2.79
N ALA A 242 -17.39 3.87 2.51
CA ALA A 242 -18.22 5.06 2.53
C ALA A 242 -18.29 5.72 3.93
N GLN A 243 -18.33 4.94 5.00
CA GLN A 243 -18.28 5.46 6.37
C GLN A 243 -16.93 6.13 6.68
N ILE A 244 -15.81 5.51 6.27
CA ILE A 244 -14.47 6.07 6.42
C ILE A 244 -14.37 7.42 5.70
N VAL A 245 -14.75 7.46 4.44
CA VAL A 245 -14.74 8.68 3.61
C VAL A 245 -15.65 9.76 4.21
N GLY A 246 -16.86 9.39 4.65
CA GLY A 246 -17.80 10.32 5.27
C GLY A 246 -17.35 10.86 6.64
N THR A 247 -16.50 10.14 7.35
CA THR A 247 -15.93 10.60 8.64
C THR A 247 -14.89 11.71 8.45
N LEU A 248 -14.27 11.79 7.28
CA LEU A 248 -13.17 12.72 6.94
C LEU A 248 -13.62 13.89 6.06
N LYS A 249 -14.85 13.90 5.61
CA LYS A 249 -15.51 15.01 4.90
C LYS A 249 -16.33 15.84 5.86
#